data_5a73b730f32de95a736399c495f19bee
#
_entry.id   5a73b730f32de95a736399c495f19bee
#
_cell.length_a   1.000
_cell.length_b   1.000
_cell.length_c   1.000
_cell.angle_alpha   90.00
_cell.angle_beta   90.00
_cell.angle_gamma   90.00
#
_symmetry.space_group_name_H-M   'P 1'
#
loop_
_entity.id
_entity.type
_entity.pdbx_description
1 polymer ?
#
loop_
_entity_poly.entity_id
_entity_poly.type
_entity_poly.pdbx_seq_one_letter_code
_entity_poly.pdbx_strand_id
1 'polypeptide(L)'
;MNVILEVSVPDVIKALADNKPDEAFNNALATAAKQAVNSQDDVITLFIREYHKIAPDAKLSELFATQQLKDKVNQKSSDAEVEKVLSAEVKAAVENSFNVLRTRIDRFGVVQPNIQSLEDKMGRIMVELPGIKEPERVRKLLQGSANLEFWETYTAREVLPAMQSADAKLRVILAEGTTADTDTIEAVLTEATPVEKKTVSAADSLAAALKGDVTAEDKSAANMEEIKKQYPLLSILQLNSSGQGPVIGYANYKDTADINKYLAMPEIKADLPKDLRLKWGVSPSEFDKKGQTFELYAIKSTERNGKAPLEGDVVTDAKDEFDQYSKPAVSMTMNSDGARRWAQLTKQNIGRSIAIVLDNYVYSAPNVNSEITGGRSQITGHFTPEQAKDLANVLKSGKMPAPAHIVQEDIVGPSLGCLLYTSEVYYIWLPTMYFLCSIRK
;
A
#
# COMPACT_ATOMS: atom_id res chain seq x y z
N MET A 1 25.08 4.28 0.62
CA MET A 1 23.77 4.64 0.08
C MET A 1 23.42 6.00 0.62
N ASN A 2 23.17 6.95 -0.25
CA ASN A 2 22.70 8.30 0.09
C ASN A 2 21.31 8.47 -0.54
N VAL A 3 20.32 8.88 0.26
CA VAL A 3 18.92 8.98 -0.16
C VAL A 3 18.35 10.31 0.28
N ILE A 4 17.70 11.01 -0.63
CA ILE A 4 16.88 12.17 -0.30
C ILE A 4 15.41 11.71 -0.32
N LEU A 5 14.78 11.82 0.83
CA LEU A 5 13.35 11.55 1.03
C LEU A 5 12.59 12.87 1.04
N GLU A 6 11.38 12.86 0.52
CA GLU A 6 10.43 13.96 0.61
C GLU A 6 9.13 13.45 1.23
N VAL A 7 8.75 14.01 2.38
CA VAL A 7 7.47 13.73 3.03
C VAL A 7 6.37 14.40 2.24
N SER A 8 5.35 13.66 1.88
CA SER A 8 4.24 14.17 1.05
C SER A 8 3.37 15.18 1.81
N VAL A 9 3.68 16.46 1.65
CA VAL A 9 2.86 17.57 2.21
C VAL A 9 1.42 17.52 1.71
N PRO A 10 1.13 17.23 0.41
CA PRO A 10 -0.24 17.05 -0.05
C PRO A 10 -1.03 15.98 0.71
N ASP A 11 -0.40 14.86 1.05
CA ASP A 11 -1.08 13.80 1.79
C ASP A 11 -1.33 14.18 3.25
N VAL A 12 -0.44 15.01 3.85
CA VAL A 12 -0.71 15.61 5.18
C VAL A 12 -1.96 16.49 5.12
N ILE A 13 -2.05 17.41 4.15
CA ILE A 13 -3.19 18.32 3.99
C ILE A 13 -4.47 17.52 3.77
N LYS A 14 -4.41 16.46 2.97
CA LYS A 14 -5.55 15.57 2.72
C LYS A 14 -6.00 14.82 3.98
N ALA A 15 -5.05 14.35 4.77
CA ALA A 15 -5.34 13.70 6.06
C ALA A 15 -5.97 14.67 7.06
N LEU A 16 -5.50 15.93 7.14
CA LEU A 16 -6.07 16.97 7.99
C LEU A 16 -7.50 17.36 7.59
N ALA A 17 -7.85 17.24 6.30
CA ALA A 17 -9.22 17.42 5.78
C ALA A 17 -10.09 16.15 5.95
N ASP A 18 -9.64 15.15 6.72
CA ASP A 18 -10.33 13.86 6.97
C ASP A 18 -10.65 13.08 5.68
N ASN A 19 -9.79 13.21 4.66
CA ASN A 19 -9.93 12.57 3.34
C ASN A 19 -11.29 12.82 2.68
N LYS A 20 -11.84 14.02 2.84
CA LYS A 20 -13.15 14.39 2.23
C LYS A 20 -13.12 14.16 0.73
N PRO A 21 -14.17 13.56 0.14
CA PRO A 21 -14.27 13.33 -1.30
C PRO A 21 -14.75 14.59 -2.04
N ASP A 22 -14.10 15.73 -1.81
CA ASP A 22 -14.38 16.97 -2.52
C ASP A 22 -13.51 17.06 -3.77
N GLU A 23 -14.14 17.16 -4.92
CA GLU A 23 -13.48 17.19 -6.23
C GLU A 23 -12.67 18.49 -6.42
N ALA A 24 -13.21 19.64 -5.98
CA ALA A 24 -12.52 20.93 -6.04
C ALA A 24 -11.25 20.91 -5.18
N PHE A 25 -11.34 20.39 -3.96
CA PHE A 25 -10.22 20.21 -3.06
C PHE A 25 -9.14 19.32 -3.66
N ASN A 26 -9.51 18.15 -4.17
CA ASN A 26 -8.56 17.18 -4.73
C ASN A 26 -7.87 17.73 -5.98
N ASN A 27 -8.59 18.43 -6.86
CA ASN A 27 -8.04 19.04 -8.07
C ASN A 27 -7.10 20.20 -7.73
N ALA A 28 -7.46 21.06 -6.78
CA ALA A 28 -6.62 22.16 -6.29
C ALA A 28 -5.31 21.61 -5.70
N LEU A 29 -5.39 20.57 -4.86
CA LEU A 29 -4.25 19.97 -4.22
C LEU A 29 -3.31 19.28 -5.22
N ALA A 30 -3.87 18.56 -6.20
CA ALA A 30 -3.09 17.92 -7.27
C ALA A 30 -2.38 18.97 -8.17
N THR A 31 -3.02 20.10 -8.43
CA THR A 31 -2.45 21.20 -9.21
C THR A 31 -1.33 21.89 -8.43
N ALA A 32 -1.56 22.17 -7.15
CA ALA A 32 -0.56 22.76 -6.25
C ALA A 32 0.69 21.86 -6.12
N ALA A 33 0.50 20.57 -5.97
CA ALA A 33 1.60 19.60 -5.90
C ALA A 33 2.46 19.61 -7.18
N LYS A 34 1.83 19.70 -8.37
CA LYS A 34 2.56 19.80 -9.64
C LYS A 34 3.32 21.13 -9.77
N GLN A 35 2.72 22.23 -9.33
CA GLN A 35 3.36 23.56 -9.38
C GLN A 35 4.53 23.65 -8.40
N ALA A 36 4.43 23.06 -7.22
CA ALA A 36 5.47 23.07 -6.19
C ALA A 36 6.80 22.42 -6.63
N VAL A 37 6.77 21.55 -7.64
CA VAL A 37 8.00 20.95 -8.21
C VAL A 37 8.89 22.03 -8.83
N ASN A 38 8.28 23.04 -9.48
CA ASN A 38 8.99 24.10 -10.23
C ASN A 38 8.90 25.49 -9.56
N SER A 39 8.28 25.59 -8.39
CA SER A 39 8.10 26.84 -7.64
C SER A 39 8.92 26.83 -6.35
N GLN A 40 9.25 28.03 -5.87
CA GLN A 40 9.81 28.23 -4.52
C GLN A 40 8.71 28.46 -3.47
N ASP A 41 7.43 28.60 -3.92
CA ASP A 41 6.30 28.79 -3.02
C ASP A 41 5.96 27.47 -2.28
N ASP A 42 5.51 27.58 -1.05
CA ASP A 42 5.05 26.43 -0.28
C ASP A 42 3.78 25.80 -0.88
N VAL A 43 3.68 24.49 -0.82
CA VAL A 43 2.51 23.71 -1.29
C VAL A 43 1.20 24.24 -0.69
N ILE A 44 1.21 24.71 0.55
CA ILE A 44 0.03 25.23 1.26
C ILE A 44 -0.47 26.49 0.59
N THR A 45 0.43 27.45 0.36
CA THR A 45 0.10 28.73 -0.32
C THR A 45 -0.38 28.49 -1.76
N LEU A 46 0.28 27.57 -2.48
CA LEU A 46 -0.15 27.16 -3.82
C LEU A 46 -1.53 26.51 -3.80
N PHE A 47 -1.79 25.62 -2.84
CA PHE A 47 -3.08 24.96 -2.69
C PHE A 47 -4.20 25.97 -2.41
N ILE A 48 -4.01 26.89 -1.48
CA ILE A 48 -5.02 27.92 -1.16
C ILE A 48 -5.34 28.76 -2.38
N ARG A 49 -4.31 29.18 -3.13
CA ARG A 49 -4.47 29.96 -4.37
C ARG A 49 -5.25 29.19 -5.44
N GLU A 50 -4.94 27.92 -5.66
CA GLU A 50 -5.64 27.10 -6.65
C GLU A 50 -7.05 26.73 -6.20
N TYR A 51 -7.26 26.51 -4.91
CA TYR A 51 -8.59 26.24 -4.37
C TYR A 51 -9.54 27.43 -4.55
N HIS A 52 -9.10 28.66 -4.26
CA HIS A 52 -9.92 29.86 -4.49
C HIS A 52 -10.16 30.18 -5.98
N LYS A 53 -9.33 29.70 -6.90
CA LYS A 53 -9.62 29.79 -8.34
C LYS A 53 -10.77 28.88 -8.76
N ILE A 54 -10.85 27.68 -8.17
CA ILE A 54 -11.89 26.68 -8.49
C ILE A 54 -13.19 27.01 -7.76
N ALA A 55 -13.10 27.44 -6.50
CA ALA A 55 -14.24 27.72 -5.61
C ALA A 55 -14.05 29.07 -4.89
N PRO A 56 -14.31 30.23 -5.57
CA PRO A 56 -14.04 31.56 -5.01
C PRO A 56 -14.84 31.90 -3.73
N ASP A 57 -16.05 31.35 -3.60
CA ASP A 57 -16.92 31.59 -2.44
C ASP A 57 -16.79 30.58 -1.30
N ALA A 58 -15.97 29.53 -1.49
CA ALA A 58 -15.82 28.49 -0.50
C ALA A 58 -14.79 28.90 0.58
N LYS A 59 -15.15 28.67 1.85
CA LYS A 59 -14.27 28.95 2.98
C LYS A 59 -13.40 27.73 3.30
N LEU A 60 -12.11 27.95 3.51
CA LEU A 60 -11.19 26.90 3.96
C LEU A 60 -11.62 26.28 5.30
N SER A 61 -12.26 27.07 6.18
CA SER A 61 -12.76 26.59 7.47
C SER A 61 -13.78 25.45 7.35
N GLU A 62 -14.55 25.37 6.25
CA GLU A 62 -15.51 24.28 6.02
C GLU A 62 -14.82 22.95 5.70
N LEU A 63 -13.65 23.01 5.07
CA LEU A 63 -12.83 21.84 4.77
C LEU A 63 -12.10 21.32 6.01
N PHE A 64 -11.53 22.23 6.80
CA PHE A 64 -10.62 21.92 7.89
C PHE A 64 -11.24 21.97 9.30
N ALA A 65 -12.55 22.25 9.45
CA ALA A 65 -13.26 22.07 10.72
C ALA A 65 -13.48 20.57 11.01
N THR A 66 -12.39 19.80 11.08
CA THR A 66 -12.37 18.37 11.37
C THR A 66 -12.24 18.12 12.87
N GLN A 67 -12.51 16.88 13.30
CA GLN A 67 -12.37 16.51 14.71
C GLN A 67 -10.93 16.68 15.22
N GLN A 68 -9.93 16.52 14.35
CA GLN A 68 -8.52 16.71 14.68
C GLN A 68 -8.14 18.16 14.92
N LEU A 69 -8.78 19.08 14.20
CA LEU A 69 -8.50 20.52 14.27
C LEU A 69 -9.55 21.32 15.07
N LYS A 70 -10.49 20.64 15.75
CA LYS A 70 -11.65 21.25 16.43
C LYS A 70 -11.28 22.36 17.40
N ASP A 71 -10.12 22.23 18.08
CA ASP A 71 -9.66 23.23 19.07
C ASP A 71 -8.91 24.40 18.42
N LYS A 72 -8.52 24.29 17.13
CA LYS A 72 -7.69 25.25 16.41
C LYS A 72 -8.41 25.94 15.27
N VAL A 73 -9.37 25.26 14.62
CA VAL A 73 -10.15 25.77 13.47
C VAL A 73 -11.64 25.63 13.76
N ASN A 74 -12.35 26.76 13.70
CA ASN A 74 -13.80 26.82 13.83
C ASN A 74 -14.41 27.24 12.50
N GLN A 75 -15.70 26.98 12.27
CA GLN A 75 -16.43 27.40 11.05
C GLN A 75 -16.38 28.92 10.78
N LYS A 76 -16.03 29.72 11.79
CA LYS A 76 -15.91 31.19 11.69
C LYS A 76 -14.47 31.66 11.49
N SER A 77 -13.50 30.75 11.49
CA SER A 77 -12.08 31.08 11.29
C SER A 77 -11.85 31.66 9.89
N SER A 78 -11.03 32.68 9.80
CA SER A 78 -10.61 33.28 8.54
C SER A 78 -9.63 32.36 7.79
N ASP A 79 -9.55 32.50 6.48
CA ASP A 79 -8.64 31.69 5.65
C ASP A 79 -7.17 31.88 6.05
N ALA A 80 -6.77 33.09 6.46
CA ALA A 80 -5.43 33.36 6.97
C ALA A 80 -5.13 32.65 8.30
N GLU A 81 -6.12 32.49 9.18
CA GLU A 81 -5.98 31.69 10.41
C GLU A 81 -5.85 30.21 10.09
N VAL A 82 -6.66 29.71 9.14
CA VAL A 82 -6.59 28.32 8.69
C VAL A 82 -5.24 28.03 8.05
N GLU A 83 -4.71 28.91 7.19
CA GLU A 83 -3.39 28.80 6.58
C GLU A 83 -2.28 28.67 7.63
N LYS A 84 -2.31 29.52 8.66
CA LYS A 84 -1.35 29.51 9.76
C LYS A 84 -1.41 28.20 10.55
N VAL A 85 -2.62 27.71 10.82
CA VAL A 85 -2.81 26.42 11.51
C VAL A 85 -2.31 25.28 10.64
N LEU A 86 -2.63 25.25 9.35
CA LEU A 86 -2.16 24.23 8.42
C LEU A 86 -0.63 24.21 8.32
N SER A 87 0.02 25.37 8.21
CA SER A 87 1.48 25.45 8.19
C SER A 87 2.11 24.88 9.46
N ALA A 88 1.54 25.17 10.62
CA ALA A 88 2.02 24.63 11.88
C ALA A 88 1.83 23.12 11.98
N GLU A 89 0.67 22.59 11.56
CA GLU A 89 0.38 21.15 11.58
C GLU A 89 1.24 20.38 10.58
N VAL A 90 1.42 20.89 9.37
CA VAL A 90 2.30 20.29 8.37
C VAL A 90 3.74 20.24 8.86
N LYS A 91 4.24 21.33 9.47
CA LYS A 91 5.58 21.35 10.05
C LYS A 91 5.74 20.30 11.16
N ALA A 92 4.75 20.19 12.06
CA ALA A 92 4.74 19.19 13.10
C ALA A 92 4.68 17.75 12.54
N ALA A 93 3.92 17.53 11.48
CA ALA A 93 3.83 16.23 10.80
C ALA A 93 5.16 15.84 10.14
N VAL A 94 5.84 16.78 9.50
CA VAL A 94 7.18 16.58 8.91
C VAL A 94 8.21 16.22 9.99
N GLU A 95 8.21 16.97 11.10
CA GLU A 95 9.13 16.73 12.22
C GLU A 95 8.86 15.35 12.87
N ASN A 96 7.59 14.98 13.03
CA ASN A 96 7.22 13.65 13.51
C ASN A 96 7.68 12.55 12.54
N SER A 97 7.50 12.75 11.23
CA SER A 97 7.99 11.81 10.21
C SER A 97 9.50 11.65 10.26
N PHE A 98 10.25 12.75 10.47
CA PHE A 98 11.70 12.71 10.66
C PHE A 98 12.09 11.85 11.89
N ASN A 99 11.42 12.04 13.02
CA ASN A 99 11.67 11.28 14.24
C ASN A 99 11.37 9.78 14.07
N VAL A 100 10.28 9.46 13.37
CA VAL A 100 9.92 8.07 13.04
C VAL A 100 10.99 7.44 12.13
N LEU A 101 11.41 8.13 11.07
CA LEU A 101 12.45 7.64 10.17
C LEU A 101 13.78 7.42 10.90
N ARG A 102 14.19 8.36 11.75
CA ARG A 102 15.38 8.23 12.58
C ARG A 102 15.30 6.98 13.47
N THR A 103 14.19 6.79 14.16
CA THR A 103 13.96 5.62 15.01
C THR A 103 14.03 4.31 14.23
N ARG A 104 13.51 4.27 13.00
CA ARG A 104 13.58 3.08 12.12
C ARG A 104 15.01 2.78 11.71
N ILE A 105 15.76 3.79 11.30
CA ILE A 105 17.14 3.65 10.84
C ILE A 105 18.04 3.19 11.98
N ASP A 106 17.89 3.77 13.17
CA ASP A 106 18.66 3.38 14.36
C ASP A 106 18.45 1.90 14.72
N ARG A 107 17.21 1.41 14.56
CA ARG A 107 16.87 0.01 14.83
C ARG A 107 17.27 -0.97 13.74
N PHE A 108 17.43 -0.48 12.52
CA PHE A 108 17.89 -1.30 11.40
C PHE A 108 19.35 -1.76 11.58
N GLY A 109 20.10 -1.11 12.49
CA GLY A 109 21.46 -1.51 12.85
C GLY A 109 22.52 -1.04 11.88
N VAL A 110 22.27 0.06 11.17
CA VAL A 110 23.29 0.73 10.36
C VAL A 110 24.30 1.42 11.28
N VAL A 111 25.57 1.25 10.99
CA VAL A 111 26.65 1.89 11.78
C VAL A 111 26.76 3.35 11.36
N GLN A 112 26.57 4.27 12.31
CA GLN A 112 26.70 5.71 12.12
C GLN A 112 25.89 6.29 10.94
N PRO A 113 24.56 6.16 10.95
CA PRO A 113 23.71 6.80 9.96
C PRO A 113 23.76 8.32 10.15
N ASN A 114 23.81 9.08 9.05
CA ASN A 114 23.64 10.53 9.07
C ASN A 114 22.26 10.89 8.54
N ILE A 115 21.45 11.59 9.35
CA ILE A 115 20.10 11.97 9.00
C ILE A 115 19.94 13.45 9.26
N GLN A 116 19.63 14.21 8.20
CA GLN A 116 19.50 15.65 8.26
C GLN A 116 18.24 16.13 7.56
N SER A 117 17.55 17.10 8.16
CA SER A 117 16.48 17.82 7.48
C SER A 117 17.11 18.90 6.58
N LEU A 118 16.69 18.95 5.33
CA LEU A 118 17.14 19.94 4.37
C LEU A 118 16.24 21.17 4.47
N GLU A 119 16.86 22.36 4.56
CA GLU A 119 16.14 23.63 4.70
C GLU A 119 15.64 24.21 3.36
N ASP A 120 16.08 23.64 2.24
CA ASP A 120 15.76 24.12 0.90
C ASP A 120 14.28 23.95 0.55
N LYS A 121 13.65 22.87 0.99
CA LYS A 121 12.20 22.60 0.85
C LYS A 121 11.67 21.90 2.09
N MET A 122 10.49 22.34 2.55
CA MET A 122 9.78 21.70 3.65
C MET A 122 9.50 20.22 3.35
N GLY A 123 9.90 19.34 4.26
CA GLY A 123 9.66 17.90 4.14
C GLY A 123 10.80 17.09 3.52
N ARG A 124 11.91 17.70 3.11
CA ARG A 124 13.06 16.97 2.60
C ARG A 124 14.00 16.52 3.71
N ILE A 125 14.38 15.26 3.63
CA ILE A 125 15.25 14.58 4.60
C ILE A 125 16.35 13.87 3.84
N MET A 126 17.59 14.20 4.13
CA MET A 126 18.77 13.50 3.62
C MET A 126 19.12 12.38 4.60
N VAL A 127 19.35 11.19 4.07
CA VAL A 127 19.70 9.98 4.81
C VAL A 127 20.93 9.34 4.17
N GLU A 128 22.02 9.30 4.91
CA GLU A 128 23.25 8.64 4.50
C GLU A 128 23.45 7.37 5.32
N LEU A 129 23.54 6.26 4.62
CA LEU A 129 23.64 4.92 5.22
C LEU A 129 24.91 4.23 4.71
N PRO A 130 26.01 4.29 5.48
CA PRO A 130 27.24 3.62 5.08
C PRO A 130 27.13 2.10 5.24
N GLY A 131 27.78 1.35 4.37
CA GLY A 131 27.93 -0.10 4.48
C GLY A 131 26.69 -0.94 4.19
N ILE A 132 25.64 -0.38 3.54
CA ILE A 132 24.42 -1.11 3.21
C ILE A 132 24.72 -2.20 2.16
N LYS A 133 24.31 -3.42 2.49
CA LYS A 133 24.41 -4.59 1.59
C LYS A 133 23.13 -4.84 0.80
N GLU A 134 21.96 -4.44 1.34
CA GLU A 134 20.63 -4.69 0.80
C GLU A 134 19.84 -3.39 0.58
N PRO A 135 20.12 -2.64 -0.50
CA PRO A 135 19.46 -1.34 -0.74
C PRO A 135 17.95 -1.46 -0.89
N GLU A 136 17.44 -2.51 -1.53
CA GLU A 136 16.01 -2.74 -1.72
C GLU A 136 15.23 -2.85 -0.39
N ARG A 137 15.81 -3.53 0.59
CA ARG A 137 15.24 -3.68 1.93
C ARG A 137 15.17 -2.32 2.64
N VAL A 138 16.22 -1.52 2.50
CA VAL A 138 16.27 -0.15 3.04
C VAL A 138 15.23 0.74 2.39
N ARG A 139 15.06 0.70 1.06
CA ARG A 139 14.02 1.47 0.36
C ARG A 139 12.63 1.16 0.91
N LYS A 140 12.28 -0.13 1.04
CA LYS A 140 10.98 -0.55 1.60
C LYS A 140 10.78 -0.01 3.01
N LEU A 141 11.82 -0.03 3.84
CA LEU A 141 11.76 0.46 5.21
C LEU A 141 11.61 1.99 5.30
N LEU A 142 12.26 2.72 4.42
CA LEU A 142 12.21 4.19 4.39
C LEU A 142 10.88 4.71 3.80
N GLN A 143 10.36 4.06 2.77
CA GLN A 143 9.13 4.47 2.10
C GLN A 143 7.86 3.98 2.79
N GLY A 144 7.95 2.92 3.59
CA GLY A 144 6.80 2.36 4.31
C GLY A 144 6.19 3.35 5.29
N SER A 145 4.91 3.65 5.17
CA SER A 145 4.20 4.55 6.10
C SER A 145 3.94 3.91 7.46
N ALA A 146 4.06 2.58 7.55
CA ALA A 146 3.67 1.75 8.69
C ALA A 146 2.20 1.93 9.07
N ASN A 147 1.35 2.13 8.09
CA ASN A 147 -0.08 2.20 8.30
C ASN A 147 -0.64 0.79 8.53
N LEU A 148 -0.61 0.36 9.79
CA LEU A 148 -1.17 -0.93 10.19
C LEU A 148 -2.68 -0.79 10.35
N GLU A 149 -3.42 -1.70 9.76
CA GLU A 149 -4.87 -1.72 9.75
C GLU A 149 -5.37 -3.15 10.00
N PHE A 150 -6.41 -3.30 10.82
CA PHE A 150 -7.08 -4.57 11.07
C PHE A 150 -8.47 -4.52 10.47
N TRP A 151 -8.74 -5.43 9.54
CA TRP A 151 -9.97 -5.43 8.77
C TRP A 151 -10.75 -6.74 8.94
N GLU A 152 -12.05 -6.63 8.98
CA GLU A 152 -12.91 -7.79 8.78
C GLU A 152 -12.77 -8.31 7.35
N THR A 153 -13.04 -9.59 7.14
CA THR A 153 -12.92 -10.21 5.82
C THR A 153 -14.24 -10.81 5.36
N TYR A 154 -14.41 -10.83 4.05
CA TYR A 154 -15.38 -11.70 3.39
C TYR A 154 -14.80 -13.11 3.24
N THR A 155 -15.64 -14.11 3.18
CA THR A 155 -15.25 -15.43 2.70
C THR A 155 -15.28 -15.46 1.17
N ALA A 156 -14.45 -16.27 0.56
CA ALA A 156 -14.43 -16.40 -0.90
C ALA A 156 -15.83 -16.77 -1.46
N ARG A 157 -16.57 -17.61 -0.74
CA ARG A 157 -17.96 -18.02 -1.12
C ARG A 157 -18.92 -16.83 -1.23
N GLU A 158 -18.79 -15.83 -0.37
CA GLU A 158 -19.66 -14.65 -0.37
C GLU A 158 -19.41 -13.73 -1.58
N VAL A 159 -18.18 -13.71 -2.09
CA VAL A 159 -17.75 -12.79 -3.18
C VAL A 159 -17.74 -13.47 -4.56
N LEU A 160 -17.61 -14.78 -4.63
CA LEU A 160 -17.56 -15.54 -5.89
C LEU A 160 -18.67 -15.19 -6.88
N PRO A 161 -19.98 -15.11 -6.50
CA PRO A 161 -21.03 -14.76 -7.45
C PRO A 161 -20.85 -13.38 -8.07
N ALA A 162 -20.40 -12.39 -7.26
CA ALA A 162 -20.14 -11.04 -7.72
C ALA A 162 -18.96 -10.99 -8.69
N MET A 163 -17.90 -11.78 -8.46
CA MET A 163 -16.75 -11.88 -9.37
C MET A 163 -17.13 -12.52 -10.70
N GLN A 164 -18.02 -13.51 -10.70
CA GLN A 164 -18.53 -14.13 -11.94
C GLN A 164 -19.40 -13.14 -12.73
N SER A 165 -20.26 -12.36 -12.05
CA SER A 165 -21.03 -11.28 -12.69
C SER A 165 -20.12 -10.21 -13.28
N ALA A 166 -19.08 -9.83 -12.56
CA ALA A 166 -18.07 -8.87 -13.04
C ALA A 166 -17.35 -9.34 -14.30
N ASP A 167 -16.98 -10.62 -14.39
CA ASP A 167 -16.36 -11.20 -15.59
C ASP A 167 -17.32 -11.18 -16.80
N ALA A 168 -18.59 -11.57 -16.58
CA ALA A 168 -19.62 -11.54 -17.63
C ALA A 168 -19.84 -10.12 -18.18
N LYS A 169 -19.91 -9.10 -17.31
CA LYS A 169 -20.01 -7.70 -17.75
C LYS A 169 -18.76 -7.21 -18.44
N LEU A 170 -17.58 -7.54 -17.93
CA LEU A 170 -16.31 -7.16 -18.54
C LEU A 170 -16.18 -7.70 -19.97
N ARG A 171 -16.67 -8.91 -20.20
CA ARG A 171 -16.74 -9.49 -21.55
C ARG A 171 -17.57 -8.62 -22.52
N VAL A 172 -18.73 -8.13 -22.07
CA VAL A 172 -19.60 -7.25 -22.87
C VAL A 172 -18.90 -5.92 -23.15
N ILE A 173 -18.35 -5.28 -22.13
CA ILE A 173 -17.65 -3.99 -22.25
C ILE A 173 -16.46 -4.09 -23.22
N LEU A 174 -15.68 -5.16 -23.15
CA LEU A 174 -14.52 -5.35 -24.03
C LEU A 174 -14.94 -5.71 -25.47
N ALA A 175 -16.07 -6.39 -25.67
CA ALA A 175 -16.64 -6.67 -26.98
C ALA A 175 -17.17 -5.40 -27.65
N GLU A 176 -17.85 -4.52 -26.90
CA GLU A 176 -18.36 -3.23 -27.38
C GLU A 176 -17.23 -2.24 -27.69
N GLY A 177 -16.14 -2.26 -26.93
CA GLY A 177 -14.95 -1.42 -27.17
C GLY A 177 -14.17 -1.78 -28.45
N THR A 178 -14.50 -2.92 -29.10
CA THR A 178 -13.86 -3.37 -30.35
C THR A 178 -14.71 -3.01 -31.59
N THR A 179 -15.96 -2.58 -31.43
CA THR A 179 -16.87 -2.18 -32.50
C THR A 179 -17.30 -0.74 -32.31
N ALA A 180 -16.48 0.21 -32.77
CA ALA A 180 -16.94 1.57 -33.02
C ALA A 180 -17.79 1.56 -34.31
N ASP A 181 -19.04 1.12 -34.20
CA ASP A 181 -20.14 1.49 -35.11
C ASP A 181 -21.47 1.22 -34.39
N THR A 182 -22.18 2.31 -34.19
CA THR A 182 -23.47 2.46 -33.55
C THR A 182 -24.54 1.82 -34.41
N ASP A 183 -25.15 0.75 -33.94
CA ASP A 183 -26.55 0.35 -34.22
C ASP A 183 -26.72 -1.17 -33.98
N THR A 184 -26.99 -1.60 -32.78
CA THR A 184 -27.72 -2.86 -32.48
C THR A 184 -27.73 -3.14 -30.96
N ILE A 185 -28.33 -2.25 -30.14
CA ILE A 185 -28.47 -2.49 -28.68
C ILE A 185 -29.82 -3.15 -28.31
N GLU A 186 -30.77 -3.28 -29.25
CA GLU A 186 -32.12 -3.78 -28.90
C GLU A 186 -32.39 -5.29 -29.19
N ALA A 187 -31.46 -6.02 -29.77
CA ALA A 187 -31.75 -7.40 -30.24
C ALA A 187 -31.24 -8.54 -29.33
N VAL A 188 -30.45 -8.28 -28.30
CA VAL A 188 -29.82 -9.35 -27.48
C VAL A 188 -30.52 -9.58 -26.12
N LEU A 189 -31.52 -8.75 -25.78
CA LEU A 189 -32.24 -8.86 -24.49
C LEU A 189 -33.53 -9.70 -24.52
N THR A 190 -33.91 -10.32 -25.66
CA THR A 190 -35.19 -11.04 -25.82
C THR A 190 -35.16 -12.51 -26.17
N GLU A 191 -34.02 -13.20 -26.12
CA GLU A 191 -34.02 -14.67 -26.28
C GLU A 191 -33.30 -15.37 -25.10
N ALA A 192 -33.94 -15.40 -23.95
CA ALA A 192 -33.64 -16.38 -22.92
C ALA A 192 -34.76 -17.42 -22.89
N THR A 193 -34.66 -18.44 -23.71
CA THR A 193 -35.43 -19.69 -23.53
C THR A 193 -34.81 -20.53 -22.42
N PRO A 194 -35.62 -21.18 -21.56
CA PRO A 194 -35.14 -21.92 -20.39
C PRO A 194 -34.54 -23.26 -20.82
N VAL A 195 -33.23 -23.41 -20.68
CA VAL A 195 -32.56 -24.71 -20.75
C VAL A 195 -32.37 -25.27 -19.36
N GLU A 196 -32.82 -26.51 -19.20
CA GLU A 196 -32.85 -27.28 -17.96
C GLU A 196 -31.52 -27.30 -17.20
N LYS A 197 -31.65 -27.25 -15.87
CA LYS A 197 -30.59 -27.45 -14.88
C LYS A 197 -29.79 -28.74 -15.14
N LYS A 198 -28.56 -28.59 -15.61
CA LYS A 198 -27.43 -29.43 -15.21
C LYS A 198 -26.37 -28.51 -14.63
N THR A 199 -26.28 -28.51 -13.31
CA THR A 199 -25.24 -27.83 -12.53
C THR A 199 -23.91 -28.52 -12.75
N VAL A 200 -23.18 -28.08 -13.78
CA VAL A 200 -21.73 -28.30 -13.89
C VAL A 200 -21.13 -26.93 -13.62
N SER A 201 -20.38 -26.83 -12.54
CA SER A 201 -19.69 -25.62 -12.13
C SER A 201 -18.80 -25.10 -13.28
N ALA A 202 -18.90 -23.80 -13.60
CA ALA A 202 -18.03 -23.17 -14.62
C ALA A 202 -16.53 -23.36 -14.31
N ALA A 203 -16.19 -23.55 -13.03
CA ALA A 203 -14.85 -23.89 -12.57
C ALA A 203 -14.43 -25.31 -12.99
N ASP A 204 -15.35 -26.28 -13.05
CA ASP A 204 -15.05 -27.65 -13.47
C ASP A 204 -14.89 -27.74 -14.98
N SER A 205 -15.61 -26.91 -15.76
CA SER A 205 -15.47 -26.84 -17.21
C SER A 205 -14.13 -26.20 -17.62
N LEU A 206 -13.68 -25.18 -16.89
CA LEU A 206 -12.38 -24.55 -17.12
C LEU A 206 -11.22 -25.47 -16.69
N ALA A 207 -11.37 -26.20 -15.59
CA ALA A 207 -10.39 -27.19 -15.13
C ALA A 207 -10.31 -28.42 -16.07
N ALA A 208 -11.42 -28.79 -16.71
CA ALA A 208 -11.45 -29.85 -17.72
C ALA A 208 -10.80 -29.43 -19.05
N ALA A 209 -10.98 -28.17 -19.47
CA ALA A 209 -10.35 -27.61 -20.65
C ALA A 209 -8.82 -27.46 -20.50
N LEU A 210 -8.33 -27.23 -19.29
CA LEU A 210 -6.90 -27.12 -18.96
C LEU A 210 -6.18 -28.48 -18.75
N LYS A 211 -6.93 -29.59 -18.63
CA LYS A 211 -6.37 -30.95 -18.45
C LYS A 211 -6.27 -31.78 -19.74
N GLY A 212 -6.67 -31.23 -20.87
CA GLY A 212 -6.53 -31.89 -22.17
C GLY A 212 -5.07 -31.99 -22.61
N ASP A 213 -4.58 -33.22 -22.66
CA ASP A 213 -3.30 -33.66 -23.21
C ASP A 213 -3.14 -33.16 -24.68
N VAL A 214 -2.29 -32.17 -24.94
CA VAL A 214 -2.10 -31.60 -26.27
C VAL A 214 -0.64 -31.37 -26.58
N THR A 215 -0.11 -32.22 -27.44
CA THR A 215 1.05 -31.96 -28.28
C THR A 215 0.66 -31.04 -29.45
N ALA A 216 0.97 -29.74 -29.37
CA ALA A 216 1.24 -28.80 -30.45
C ALA A 216 1.23 -27.34 -29.98
N GLU A 217 2.38 -26.70 -30.00
CA GLU A 217 2.62 -25.34 -29.49
C GLU A 217 1.85 -24.22 -30.21
N ASP A 218 1.42 -24.41 -31.45
CA ASP A 218 0.71 -23.39 -32.24
C ASP A 218 -0.82 -23.34 -32.04
N LYS A 219 -1.43 -24.40 -31.51
CA LYS A 219 -2.87 -24.40 -31.20
C LYS A 219 -3.16 -23.84 -29.79
N SER A 220 -2.16 -23.77 -28.91
CA SER A 220 -2.33 -23.31 -27.56
C SER A 220 -2.49 -21.78 -27.44
N ALA A 221 -1.82 -21.01 -28.29
CA ALA A 221 -1.88 -19.55 -28.30
C ALA A 221 -3.24 -19.02 -28.78
N ALA A 222 -3.76 -19.57 -29.88
CA ALA A 222 -5.08 -19.20 -30.43
C ALA A 222 -6.22 -19.56 -29.44
N ASN A 223 -6.12 -20.71 -28.79
CA ASN A 223 -7.10 -21.15 -27.79
C ASN A 223 -7.02 -20.28 -26.50
N MET A 224 -5.84 -19.78 -26.13
CA MET A 224 -5.64 -18.91 -25.00
C MET A 224 -6.19 -17.50 -25.26
N GLU A 225 -6.12 -17.00 -26.48
CA GLU A 225 -6.75 -15.73 -26.87
C GLU A 225 -8.28 -15.80 -26.88
N GLU A 226 -8.85 -16.92 -27.35
CA GLU A 226 -10.29 -17.15 -27.27
C GLU A 226 -10.79 -17.26 -25.84
N ILE A 227 -10.05 -17.93 -24.94
CA ILE A 227 -10.36 -18.02 -23.52
C ILE A 227 -10.29 -16.63 -22.88
N LYS A 228 -9.30 -15.80 -23.22
CA LYS A 228 -9.20 -14.42 -22.73
C LYS A 228 -10.37 -13.54 -23.18
N LYS A 229 -10.86 -13.74 -24.41
CA LYS A 229 -12.06 -13.03 -24.91
C LYS A 229 -13.34 -13.48 -24.21
N GLN A 230 -13.44 -14.79 -23.91
CA GLN A 230 -14.63 -15.37 -23.29
C GLN A 230 -14.68 -15.12 -21.78
N TYR A 231 -13.53 -15.11 -21.09
CA TYR A 231 -13.39 -14.93 -19.65
C TYR A 231 -12.25 -13.95 -19.33
N PRO A 232 -12.43 -12.65 -19.60
CA PRO A 232 -11.33 -11.68 -19.56
C PRO A 232 -10.73 -11.53 -18.15
N LEU A 233 -11.53 -11.58 -17.09
CA LEU A 233 -11.06 -11.51 -15.72
C LEU A 233 -10.59 -12.88 -15.21
N LEU A 234 -11.40 -13.93 -15.45
CA LEU A 234 -11.13 -15.26 -14.90
C LEU A 234 -9.98 -15.99 -15.62
N SER A 235 -9.57 -15.54 -16.81
CA SER A 235 -8.37 -16.07 -17.48
C SER A 235 -7.05 -15.65 -16.81
N ILE A 236 -7.05 -14.51 -16.13
CA ILE A 236 -5.88 -13.94 -15.43
C ILE A 236 -5.99 -14.03 -13.91
N LEU A 237 -7.21 -14.16 -13.36
CA LEU A 237 -7.49 -14.34 -11.93
C LEU A 237 -8.05 -15.74 -11.68
N GLN A 238 -7.23 -16.63 -11.15
CA GLN A 238 -7.65 -17.97 -10.77
C GLN A 238 -8.43 -17.93 -9.47
N LEU A 239 -9.76 -18.11 -9.51
CA LEU A 239 -10.60 -18.07 -8.32
C LEU A 239 -10.34 -19.25 -7.38
N ASN A 240 -10.45 -18.99 -6.07
CA ASN A 240 -10.35 -20.00 -5.05
C ASN A 240 -11.63 -20.84 -4.99
N SER A 241 -11.60 -22.02 -5.58
CA SER A 241 -12.73 -22.95 -5.64
C SER A 241 -13.12 -23.56 -4.29
N SER A 242 -12.25 -23.52 -3.27
CA SER A 242 -12.58 -24.03 -1.94
C SER A 242 -13.69 -23.22 -1.26
N GLY A 243 -13.85 -21.96 -1.64
CA GLY A 243 -14.83 -21.05 -1.05
C GLY A 243 -14.59 -20.71 0.42
N GLN A 244 -13.52 -21.24 1.00
CA GLN A 244 -13.14 -21.01 2.39
C GLN A 244 -12.06 -19.95 2.52
N GLY A 245 -12.06 -19.23 3.64
CA GLY A 245 -11.09 -18.20 3.93
C GLY A 245 -11.31 -16.89 3.16
N PRO A 246 -10.45 -15.88 3.40
CA PRO A 246 -10.56 -14.54 2.84
C PRO A 246 -9.89 -14.39 1.46
N VAL A 247 -9.14 -15.39 0.99
CA VAL A 247 -8.49 -15.40 -0.32
C VAL A 247 -9.51 -15.76 -1.39
N ILE A 248 -9.83 -14.83 -2.28
CA ILE A 248 -10.78 -15.03 -3.36
C ILE A 248 -10.15 -15.60 -4.62
N GLY A 249 -8.87 -15.38 -4.83
CA GLY A 249 -8.17 -15.89 -6.00
C GLY A 249 -6.67 -15.64 -5.98
N TYR A 250 -6.03 -16.16 -7.01
CA TYR A 250 -4.59 -16.11 -7.22
C TYR A 250 -4.31 -15.52 -8.60
N ALA A 251 -3.31 -14.65 -8.71
CA ALA A 251 -2.91 -14.10 -10.00
C ALA A 251 -1.40 -13.91 -10.08
N ASN A 252 -0.88 -13.91 -11.30
CA ASN A 252 0.52 -13.59 -11.53
C ASN A 252 0.77 -12.11 -11.28
N TYR A 253 1.95 -11.74 -10.76
CA TYR A 253 2.29 -10.34 -10.46
C TYR A 253 2.18 -9.43 -11.69
N LYS A 254 2.39 -9.97 -12.90
CA LYS A 254 2.29 -9.21 -14.16
C LYS A 254 0.85 -8.80 -14.48
N ASP A 255 -0.11 -9.61 -14.07
CA ASP A 255 -1.53 -9.42 -14.39
C ASP A 255 -2.26 -8.60 -13.30
N THR A 256 -1.61 -8.33 -12.17
CA THR A 256 -2.22 -7.59 -11.05
C THR A 256 -2.68 -6.18 -11.42
N ALA A 257 -1.93 -5.50 -12.30
CA ALA A 257 -2.26 -4.15 -12.77
C ALA A 257 -3.54 -4.16 -13.63
N ASP A 258 -3.69 -5.15 -14.53
CA ASP A 258 -4.86 -5.30 -15.39
C ASP A 258 -6.08 -5.71 -14.57
N ILE A 259 -5.93 -6.62 -13.61
CA ILE A 259 -7.00 -7.00 -12.68
C ILE A 259 -7.48 -5.78 -11.90
N ASN A 260 -6.57 -4.97 -11.35
CA ASN A 260 -6.93 -3.76 -10.64
C ASN A 260 -7.67 -2.76 -11.52
N LYS A 261 -7.25 -2.60 -12.79
CA LYS A 261 -7.89 -1.74 -13.78
C LYS A 261 -9.33 -2.21 -14.08
N TYR A 262 -9.52 -3.51 -14.31
CA TYR A 262 -10.84 -4.07 -14.57
C TYR A 262 -11.79 -3.91 -13.38
N LEU A 263 -11.32 -4.22 -12.17
CA LEU A 263 -12.11 -4.11 -10.94
C LEU A 263 -12.38 -2.66 -10.51
N ALA A 264 -11.61 -1.69 -11.03
CA ALA A 264 -11.83 -0.26 -10.78
C ALA A 264 -12.87 0.37 -11.71
N MET A 265 -13.28 -0.30 -12.79
CA MET A 265 -14.30 0.21 -13.73
C MET A 265 -15.62 0.45 -12.99
N PRO A 266 -16.30 1.61 -13.23
CA PRO A 266 -17.54 1.96 -12.53
C PRO A 266 -18.64 0.93 -12.69
N GLU A 267 -18.76 0.37 -13.89
CA GLU A 267 -19.78 -0.63 -14.27
C GLU A 267 -19.60 -1.94 -13.50
N ILE A 268 -18.34 -2.36 -13.32
CA ILE A 268 -17.99 -3.57 -12.57
C ILE A 268 -18.12 -3.32 -11.06
N LYS A 269 -17.67 -2.15 -10.61
CA LYS A 269 -17.74 -1.75 -9.21
C LYS A 269 -19.17 -1.67 -8.68
N ALA A 270 -20.14 -1.40 -9.55
CA ALA A 270 -21.55 -1.39 -9.21
C ALA A 270 -22.12 -2.77 -8.82
N ASP A 271 -21.56 -3.87 -9.34
CA ASP A 271 -21.96 -5.24 -9.01
C ASP A 271 -21.29 -5.79 -7.75
N LEU A 272 -20.20 -5.19 -7.37
CA LEU A 272 -19.48 -5.59 -6.16
C LEU A 272 -20.16 -4.98 -4.92
N PRO A 273 -20.14 -5.66 -3.76
CA PRO A 273 -20.60 -5.08 -2.51
C PRO A 273 -19.90 -3.73 -2.26
N LYS A 274 -20.67 -2.71 -1.86
CA LYS A 274 -20.15 -1.34 -1.64
C LYS A 274 -19.06 -1.25 -0.58
N ASP A 275 -19.10 -2.16 0.37
CA ASP A 275 -18.16 -2.31 1.48
C ASP A 275 -17.01 -3.28 1.18
N LEU A 276 -16.97 -3.87 -0.02
CA LEU A 276 -15.87 -4.73 -0.45
C LEU A 276 -14.65 -3.89 -0.84
N ARG A 277 -13.50 -4.26 -0.30
CA ARG A 277 -12.18 -3.78 -0.70
C ARG A 277 -11.32 -4.97 -1.06
N LEU A 278 -10.61 -4.87 -2.18
CA LEU A 278 -9.71 -5.93 -2.64
C LEU A 278 -8.28 -5.49 -2.41
N LYS A 279 -7.48 -6.34 -1.77
CA LYS A 279 -6.07 -6.07 -1.47
C LYS A 279 -5.22 -7.29 -1.76
N TRP A 280 -4.01 -7.06 -2.25
CA TRP A 280 -3.04 -8.11 -2.55
C TRP A 280 -2.23 -8.51 -1.32
N GLY A 281 -1.86 -9.77 -1.27
CA GLY A 281 -0.88 -10.26 -0.30
C GLY A 281 0.52 -9.69 -0.56
N VAL A 282 1.29 -9.47 0.49
CA VAL A 282 2.68 -8.96 0.39
C VAL A 282 3.65 -10.03 -0.09
N SER A 283 3.39 -11.28 0.25
CA SER A 283 4.23 -12.42 -0.12
C SER A 283 3.57 -13.26 -1.20
N PRO A 284 4.36 -13.91 -2.05
CA PRO A 284 3.83 -14.89 -2.99
C PRO A 284 3.12 -16.04 -2.26
N SER A 285 2.15 -16.66 -2.92
CA SER A 285 1.43 -17.82 -2.40
C SER A 285 2.36 -19.01 -2.16
N GLU A 286 2.13 -19.77 -1.10
CA GLU A 286 2.88 -20.97 -0.75
C GLU A 286 2.88 -22.04 -1.85
N PHE A 287 1.85 -22.07 -2.67
CA PHE A 287 1.71 -23.06 -3.74
C PHE A 287 2.63 -22.78 -4.93
N ASP A 288 3.16 -21.57 -5.05
CA ASP A 288 4.02 -21.16 -6.16
C ASP A 288 5.51 -21.19 -5.80
N LYS A 289 6.20 -22.24 -6.21
CA LYS A 289 7.65 -22.38 -6.03
C LYS A 289 8.48 -21.32 -6.78
N LYS A 290 7.89 -20.65 -7.79
CA LYS A 290 8.56 -19.59 -8.57
C LYS A 290 8.40 -18.21 -7.94
N GLY A 291 7.50 -18.06 -6.97
CA GLY A 291 7.25 -16.80 -6.27
C GLY A 291 6.62 -15.71 -7.16
N GLN A 292 5.86 -16.08 -8.17
CA GLN A 292 5.26 -15.14 -9.12
C GLN A 292 3.76 -14.94 -8.92
N THR A 293 3.12 -15.79 -8.13
CA THR A 293 1.67 -15.79 -7.89
C THR A 293 1.35 -15.16 -6.55
N PHE A 294 0.46 -14.17 -6.56
CA PHE A 294 0.01 -13.45 -5.37
C PHE A 294 -1.45 -13.73 -5.07
N GLU A 295 -1.81 -13.65 -3.80
CA GLU A 295 -3.15 -13.87 -3.29
C GLU A 295 -3.96 -12.59 -3.28
N LEU A 296 -5.21 -12.65 -3.74
CA LEU A 296 -6.16 -11.54 -3.69
C LEU A 296 -7.13 -11.77 -2.54
N TYR A 297 -7.15 -10.82 -1.59
CA TYR A 297 -7.97 -10.88 -0.39
C TYR A 297 -9.21 -10.00 -0.50
N ALA A 298 -10.33 -10.50 0.01
CA ALA A 298 -11.58 -9.76 0.14
C ALA A 298 -11.75 -9.19 1.55
N ILE A 299 -11.66 -7.88 1.65
CA ILE A 299 -11.73 -7.13 2.90
C ILE A 299 -13.07 -6.43 2.98
N LYS A 300 -13.65 -6.38 4.20
CA LYS A 300 -14.92 -5.72 4.48
C LYS A 300 -14.70 -4.39 5.18
N SER A 301 -15.16 -3.29 4.55
CA SER A 301 -15.11 -1.94 5.13
C SER A 301 -16.39 -1.67 5.90
N THR A 302 -16.39 -1.95 7.19
CA THR A 302 -17.56 -1.80 8.06
C THR A 302 -17.85 -0.35 8.44
N GLU A 303 -16.81 0.48 8.51
CA GLU A 303 -16.90 1.89 8.89
C GLU A 303 -17.41 2.75 7.74
N ARG A 304 -18.36 3.67 8.03
CA ARG A 304 -18.91 4.61 7.02
C ARG A 304 -17.87 5.52 6.38
N ASN A 305 -16.78 5.78 7.09
CA ASN A 305 -15.68 6.64 6.63
C ASN A 305 -14.65 5.87 5.78
N GLY A 306 -14.87 4.58 5.52
CA GLY A 306 -13.92 3.73 4.81
C GLY A 306 -12.60 3.51 5.55
N LYS A 307 -12.53 3.83 6.85
CA LYS A 307 -11.40 3.55 7.74
C LYS A 307 -11.46 2.12 8.27
N ALA A 308 -10.32 1.63 8.72
CA ALA A 308 -10.26 0.34 9.37
C ALA A 308 -10.93 0.37 10.74
N PRO A 309 -11.61 -0.71 11.15
CA PRO A 309 -12.20 -0.83 12.49
C PRO A 309 -11.17 -0.63 13.61
N LEU A 310 -9.91 -1.00 13.36
CA LEU A 310 -8.80 -0.77 14.27
C LEU A 310 -7.55 -0.41 13.46
N GLU A 311 -6.89 0.68 13.84
CA GLU A 311 -5.64 1.17 13.24
C GLU A 311 -4.45 0.90 14.17
N GLY A 312 -3.23 0.99 13.63
CA GLY A 312 -2.00 0.68 14.35
C GLY A 312 -1.56 1.70 15.39
N ASP A 313 -2.24 2.84 15.50
CA ASP A 313 -2.02 3.87 16.54
C ASP A 313 -2.22 3.35 17.97
N VAL A 314 -2.99 2.27 18.10
CA VAL A 314 -3.22 1.59 19.40
C VAL A 314 -2.08 0.64 19.80
N VAL A 315 -1.14 0.34 18.89
CA VAL A 315 0.00 -0.56 19.18
C VAL A 315 1.07 0.19 19.94
N THR A 316 1.39 -0.29 21.14
CA THR A 316 2.39 0.32 22.03
C THR A 316 3.76 -0.34 21.96
N ASP A 317 3.82 -1.64 21.70
CA ASP A 317 5.06 -2.40 21.54
C ASP A 317 4.88 -3.55 20.54
N ALA A 318 5.95 -3.87 19.84
CA ALA A 318 6.01 -5.01 18.92
C ALA A 318 7.40 -5.66 18.99
N LYS A 319 7.43 -7.00 18.94
CA LYS A 319 8.66 -7.80 19.01
C LYS A 319 8.59 -8.96 18.04
N ASP A 320 9.73 -9.29 17.45
CA ASP A 320 9.91 -10.52 16.70
C ASP A 320 10.05 -11.70 17.67
N GLU A 321 9.24 -12.71 17.47
CA GLU A 321 9.20 -13.93 18.29
C GLU A 321 9.00 -15.14 17.37
N PHE A 322 9.07 -16.33 17.94
CA PHE A 322 8.67 -17.56 17.26
C PHE A 322 7.34 -18.04 17.81
N ASP A 323 6.48 -18.51 16.91
CA ASP A 323 5.22 -19.12 17.30
C ASP A 323 5.43 -20.52 17.94
N GLN A 324 4.34 -21.15 18.37
CA GLN A 324 4.37 -22.49 18.95
C GLN A 324 4.87 -23.59 17.98
N TYR A 325 4.95 -23.29 16.68
CA TYR A 325 5.48 -24.16 15.64
C TYR A 325 6.89 -23.78 15.20
N SER A 326 7.58 -22.93 15.97
CA SER A 326 8.90 -22.38 15.65
C SER A 326 8.97 -21.62 14.32
N LYS A 327 7.84 -21.05 13.85
CA LYS A 327 7.80 -20.16 12.72
C LYS A 327 7.98 -18.71 13.19
N PRO A 328 8.69 -17.87 12.42
CA PRO A 328 8.83 -16.45 12.76
C PRO A 328 7.45 -15.75 12.80
N ALA A 329 7.24 -14.96 13.82
CA ALA A 329 6.00 -14.24 14.07
C ALA A 329 6.31 -12.90 14.74
N VAL A 330 5.34 -11.99 14.77
CA VAL A 330 5.46 -10.70 15.45
C VAL A 330 4.43 -10.62 16.56
N SER A 331 4.91 -10.55 17.80
CA SER A 331 4.09 -10.28 18.96
C SER A 331 3.85 -8.77 19.08
N MET A 332 2.62 -8.36 19.32
CA MET A 332 2.23 -6.96 19.51
C MET A 332 1.44 -6.78 20.79
N THR A 333 1.61 -5.61 21.40
CA THR A 333 0.87 -5.18 22.60
C THR A 333 0.14 -3.89 22.27
N MET A 334 -1.14 -3.81 22.64
CA MET A 334 -2.00 -2.65 22.44
C MET A 334 -2.20 -1.88 23.75
N ASN A 335 -2.55 -0.60 23.62
CA ASN A 335 -3.01 0.19 24.76
C ASN A 335 -4.40 -0.28 25.24
N SER A 336 -4.91 0.28 26.33
CA SER A 336 -6.19 -0.13 26.94
C SER A 336 -7.41 0.09 26.04
N ASP A 337 -7.38 1.13 25.19
CA ASP A 337 -8.45 1.41 24.23
C ASP A 337 -8.41 0.41 23.05
N GLY A 338 -7.22 0.19 22.51
CA GLY A 338 -6.98 -0.84 21.49
C GLY A 338 -7.36 -2.23 21.96
N ALA A 339 -7.00 -2.59 23.19
CA ALA A 339 -7.37 -3.88 23.77
C ALA A 339 -8.89 -4.09 23.84
N ARG A 340 -9.66 -3.06 24.19
CA ARG A 340 -11.14 -3.13 24.22
C ARG A 340 -11.72 -3.27 22.81
N ARG A 341 -11.24 -2.47 21.86
CA ARG A 341 -11.70 -2.54 20.46
C ARG A 341 -11.31 -3.87 19.81
N TRP A 342 -10.11 -4.37 20.11
CA TRP A 342 -9.62 -5.65 19.61
C TRP A 342 -10.43 -6.83 20.17
N ALA A 343 -10.77 -6.80 21.47
CA ALA A 343 -11.66 -7.79 22.07
C ALA A 343 -13.03 -7.80 21.40
N GLN A 344 -13.61 -6.64 21.13
CA GLN A 344 -14.89 -6.53 20.44
C GLN A 344 -14.81 -7.04 19.00
N LEU A 345 -13.76 -6.65 18.25
CA LEU A 345 -13.56 -7.06 16.87
C LEU A 345 -13.36 -8.57 16.76
N THR A 346 -12.51 -9.15 17.62
CA THR A 346 -12.28 -10.59 17.64
C THR A 346 -13.53 -11.38 18.07
N LYS A 347 -14.30 -10.87 19.03
CA LYS A 347 -15.58 -11.49 19.46
C LYS A 347 -16.59 -11.55 18.32
N GLN A 348 -16.71 -10.49 17.52
CA GLN A 348 -17.65 -10.42 16.39
C GLN A 348 -17.23 -11.31 15.21
N ASN A 349 -15.94 -11.65 15.12
CA ASN A 349 -15.37 -12.40 14.03
C ASN A 349 -14.87 -13.81 14.42
N ILE A 350 -15.42 -14.41 15.49
CA ILE A 350 -15.10 -15.79 15.86
C ILE A 350 -15.49 -16.73 14.71
N GLY A 351 -14.54 -17.58 14.27
CA GLY A 351 -14.68 -18.48 13.13
C GLY A 351 -14.50 -17.82 11.76
N ARG A 352 -14.19 -16.51 11.72
CA ARG A 352 -13.82 -15.75 10.52
C ARG A 352 -12.36 -15.28 10.61
N SER A 353 -11.82 -14.81 9.51
CA SER A 353 -10.47 -14.25 9.50
C SER A 353 -10.50 -12.72 9.70
N ILE A 354 -9.48 -12.20 10.34
CA ILE A 354 -9.20 -10.76 10.39
C ILE A 354 -7.92 -10.52 9.58
N ALA A 355 -8.02 -9.67 8.56
CA ALA A 355 -6.86 -9.31 7.73
C ALA A 355 -6.01 -8.24 8.44
N ILE A 356 -4.73 -8.48 8.50
CA ILE A 356 -3.70 -7.57 8.98
C ILE A 356 -3.05 -6.94 7.77
N VAL A 357 -3.36 -5.67 7.54
CA VAL A 357 -2.92 -4.90 6.39
C VAL A 357 -1.88 -3.90 6.85
N LEU A 358 -0.79 -3.81 6.12
CA LEU A 358 0.24 -2.79 6.32
C LEU A 358 0.54 -2.15 4.97
N ASP A 359 0.46 -0.82 4.91
CA ASP A 359 0.73 -0.04 3.69
C ASP A 359 -0.02 -0.57 2.46
N ASN A 360 -1.31 -0.89 2.62
CA ASN A 360 -2.20 -1.35 1.57
C ASN A 360 -2.01 -2.81 1.10
N TYR A 361 -1.10 -3.59 1.70
CA TYR A 361 -0.88 -5.00 1.42
C TYR A 361 -1.28 -5.88 2.60
N VAL A 362 -1.85 -7.04 2.31
CA VAL A 362 -2.19 -8.02 3.36
C VAL A 362 -0.95 -8.82 3.74
N TYR A 363 -0.56 -8.71 4.99
CA TYR A 363 0.56 -9.48 5.54
C TYR A 363 0.12 -10.84 6.06
N SER A 364 -1.07 -10.90 6.65
CA SER A 364 -1.64 -12.12 7.20
C SER A 364 -3.15 -11.97 7.37
N ALA A 365 -3.87 -13.07 7.36
CA ALA A 365 -5.30 -13.09 7.65
C ALA A 365 -5.66 -14.31 8.51
N PRO A 366 -5.21 -14.35 9.80
CA PRO A 366 -5.46 -15.47 10.69
C PRO A 366 -6.95 -15.62 11.02
N ASN A 367 -7.37 -16.88 11.22
CA ASN A 367 -8.69 -17.18 11.74
C ASN A 367 -8.78 -16.85 13.24
N VAL A 368 -9.88 -16.26 13.64
CA VAL A 368 -10.17 -15.94 15.05
C VAL A 368 -10.84 -17.14 15.72
N ASN A 369 -10.14 -17.77 16.66
CA ASN A 369 -10.66 -18.93 17.39
C ASN A 369 -11.46 -18.53 18.64
N SER A 370 -11.09 -17.39 19.28
CA SER A 370 -11.73 -16.90 20.49
C SER A 370 -11.55 -15.40 20.64
N GLU A 371 -12.34 -14.79 21.53
CA GLU A 371 -12.18 -13.39 21.94
C GLU A 371 -10.80 -13.17 22.59
N ILE A 372 -10.09 -12.10 22.19
CA ILE A 372 -8.76 -11.74 22.70
C ILE A 372 -8.89 -10.47 23.57
N THR A 373 -9.02 -10.65 24.87
CA THR A 373 -9.29 -9.55 25.83
C THR A 373 -8.03 -8.85 26.33
N GLY A 374 -6.86 -9.47 26.24
CA GLY A 374 -5.63 -9.01 26.89
C GLY A 374 -4.84 -7.96 26.12
N GLY A 375 -5.28 -7.53 24.93
CA GLY A 375 -4.55 -6.56 24.09
C GLY A 375 -3.18 -7.04 23.59
N ARG A 376 -2.86 -8.31 23.81
CA ARG A 376 -1.69 -8.98 23.23
C ARG A 376 -2.13 -9.88 22.09
N SER A 377 -1.48 -9.77 20.97
CA SER A 377 -1.77 -10.57 19.80
C SER A 377 -0.51 -10.91 19.05
N GLN A 378 -0.54 -11.98 18.29
CA GLN A 378 0.58 -12.42 17.50
C GLN A 378 0.20 -12.42 16.02
N ILE A 379 1.01 -11.74 15.20
CA ILE A 379 0.90 -11.76 13.75
C ILE A 379 1.69 -12.97 13.26
N THR A 380 0.99 -13.97 12.81
CA THR A 380 1.57 -15.17 12.20
C THR A 380 1.42 -15.09 10.70
N GLY A 381 2.40 -15.58 9.94
CA GLY A 381 2.40 -15.56 8.48
C GLY A 381 3.65 -16.23 7.93
N HIS A 382 3.85 -16.13 6.61
CA HIS A 382 5.04 -16.67 5.95
C HIS A 382 6.16 -15.63 5.98
N PHE A 383 6.72 -15.41 7.18
CA PHE A 383 7.83 -14.48 7.38
C PHE A 383 9.16 -15.22 7.42
N THR A 384 10.19 -14.61 6.83
CA THR A 384 11.56 -14.93 7.24
C THR A 384 11.87 -14.25 8.59
N PRO A 385 12.86 -14.72 9.36
CA PRO A 385 13.25 -14.08 10.62
C PRO A 385 13.55 -12.58 10.43
N GLU A 386 14.20 -12.23 9.31
CA GLU A 386 14.52 -10.83 8.97
C GLU A 386 13.25 -10.00 8.70
N GLN A 387 12.29 -10.57 7.97
CA GLN A 387 11.01 -9.90 7.69
C GLN A 387 10.20 -9.68 8.97
N ALA A 388 10.17 -10.66 9.88
CA ALA A 388 9.50 -10.52 11.17
C ALA A 388 10.14 -9.42 12.02
N LYS A 389 11.47 -9.37 12.05
CA LYS A 389 12.24 -8.33 12.74
C LYS A 389 11.98 -6.93 12.14
N ASP A 390 11.98 -6.81 10.81
CA ASP A 390 11.70 -5.54 10.14
C ASP A 390 10.28 -5.06 10.42
N LEU A 391 9.31 -5.98 10.33
CA LEU A 391 7.91 -5.67 10.66
C LEU A 391 7.76 -5.22 12.13
N ALA A 392 8.38 -5.92 13.07
CA ALA A 392 8.37 -5.52 14.48
C ALA A 392 8.98 -4.12 14.68
N ASN A 393 10.11 -3.82 14.04
CA ASN A 393 10.76 -2.51 14.10
C ASN A 393 9.88 -1.40 13.52
N VAL A 394 9.22 -1.65 12.38
CA VAL A 394 8.30 -0.73 11.73
C VAL A 394 7.10 -0.45 12.63
N LEU A 395 6.47 -1.47 13.19
CA LEU A 395 5.32 -1.33 14.08
C LEU A 395 5.69 -0.57 15.37
N LYS A 396 6.85 -0.88 15.94
CA LYS A 396 7.34 -0.21 17.15
C LYS A 396 7.76 1.24 16.92
N SER A 397 8.20 1.60 15.72
CA SER A 397 8.55 3.00 15.37
C SER A 397 7.32 3.89 15.18
N GLY A 398 6.15 3.28 14.97
CA GLY A 398 4.88 3.96 14.78
C GLY A 398 4.61 4.38 13.34
N LYS A 399 3.36 4.83 13.13
CA LYS A 399 2.86 5.31 11.84
C LYS A 399 3.47 6.67 11.51
N MET A 400 3.89 6.84 10.27
CA MET A 400 4.20 8.18 9.75
C MET A 400 2.91 8.94 9.43
N PRO A 401 2.83 10.24 9.76
CA PRO A 401 1.66 11.06 9.42
C PRO A 401 1.39 11.14 7.92
N ALA A 402 2.44 11.05 7.11
CA ALA A 402 2.37 11.00 5.66
C ALA A 402 3.46 10.09 5.10
N PRO A 403 3.23 9.48 3.92
CA PRO A 403 4.24 8.69 3.24
C PRO A 403 5.43 9.55 2.83
N ALA A 404 6.62 8.96 2.88
CA ALA A 404 7.84 9.56 2.35
C ALA A 404 8.22 8.89 1.03
N HIS A 405 8.59 9.71 0.05
CA HIS A 405 9.00 9.23 -1.26
C HIS A 405 10.49 9.51 -1.47
N ILE A 406 11.19 8.58 -2.11
CA ILE A 406 12.58 8.77 -2.51
C ILE A 406 12.59 9.67 -3.75
N VAL A 407 13.17 10.87 -3.60
CA VAL A 407 13.34 11.83 -4.70
C VAL A 407 14.67 11.61 -5.41
N GLN A 408 15.72 11.28 -4.64
CA GLN A 408 17.03 11.00 -5.18
C GLN A 408 17.67 9.86 -4.40
N GLU A 409 18.40 9.03 -5.11
CA GLU A 409 19.14 7.91 -4.53
C GLU A 409 20.48 7.72 -5.23
N ASP A 410 21.54 7.69 -4.45
CA ASP A 410 22.89 7.43 -4.91
C ASP A 410 23.48 6.22 -4.16
N ILE A 411 23.76 5.15 -4.91
CA ILE A 411 24.36 3.93 -4.37
C ILE A 411 25.81 3.87 -4.81
N VAL A 412 26.73 4.18 -3.89
CA VAL A 412 28.17 4.00 -4.13
C VAL A 412 28.55 2.58 -3.75
N GLY A 413 28.98 1.81 -4.73
CA GLY A 413 29.45 0.44 -4.50
C GLY A 413 30.73 0.39 -3.66
N PRO A 414 31.01 -0.74 -2.99
CA PRO A 414 32.20 -0.91 -2.15
C PRO A 414 33.54 -0.65 -2.87
N SER A 415 33.60 -0.91 -4.18
CA SER A 415 34.77 -0.69 -5.02
C SER A 415 35.14 0.81 -5.20
N LEU A 416 34.15 1.70 -5.27
CA LEU A 416 34.40 3.15 -5.37
C LEU A 416 34.81 3.74 -4.01
N GLY A 417 34.21 3.28 -2.91
CA GLY A 417 34.60 3.69 -1.56
C GLY A 417 36.03 3.34 -1.22
N CYS A 418 36.52 2.19 -1.67
CA CYS A 418 37.90 1.77 -1.48
C CYS A 418 38.90 2.64 -2.32
N LEU A 419 38.48 3.04 -3.54
CA LEU A 419 39.31 3.88 -4.41
C LEU A 419 39.44 5.32 -3.88
N LEU A 420 38.37 5.89 -3.30
CA LEU A 420 38.42 7.21 -2.67
C LEU A 420 39.32 7.21 -1.43
N TYR A 421 39.26 6.17 -0.61
CA TYR A 421 40.11 6.06 0.57
C TYR A 421 41.60 5.86 0.20
N THR A 422 41.91 5.11 -0.86
CA THR A 422 43.26 4.94 -1.35
C THR A 422 43.82 6.17 -2.03
N SER A 423 42.98 6.99 -2.69
CA SER A 423 43.43 8.24 -3.32
C SER A 423 43.81 9.32 -2.29
N GLU A 424 43.07 9.43 -1.18
CA GLU A 424 43.45 10.37 -0.10
C GLU A 424 44.72 9.93 0.63
N VAL A 425 44.93 8.64 0.84
CA VAL A 425 46.17 8.12 1.44
C VAL A 425 47.36 8.33 0.52
N TYR A 426 47.19 8.23 -0.81
CA TYR A 426 48.26 8.54 -1.76
C TYR A 426 48.66 10.03 -1.75
N TYR A 427 47.71 10.95 -1.60
CA TYR A 427 48.01 12.38 -1.52
C TYR A 427 48.71 12.78 -0.22
N ILE A 428 48.48 12.08 0.88
CA ILE A 428 49.15 12.35 2.17
C ILE A 428 50.57 11.74 2.21
N TRP A 429 50.85 10.65 1.47
CA TRP A 429 52.16 9.98 1.48
C TRP A 429 53.16 10.48 0.40
N LEU A 430 52.71 11.06 -0.70
CA LEU A 430 53.59 11.56 -1.72
C LEU A 430 54.55 12.70 -1.26
N PRO A 431 54.12 13.68 -0.42
CA PRO A 431 55.05 14.70 0.04
C PRO A 431 56.14 14.17 0.99
N THR A 432 55.86 13.17 1.77
CA THR A 432 56.81 12.57 2.70
C THR A 432 57.85 11.68 2.03
N MET A 433 57.54 11.04 0.92
CA MET A 433 58.54 10.28 0.13
C MET A 433 59.50 11.16 -0.64
N TYR A 434 59.06 12.32 -1.14
CA TYR A 434 59.97 13.30 -1.77
C TYR A 434 60.94 13.89 -0.75
N PHE A 435 60.56 14.06 0.49
CA PHE A 435 61.44 14.57 1.54
C PHE A 435 62.49 13.55 2.01
N LEU A 436 62.16 12.27 2.02
CA LEU A 436 63.11 11.20 2.36
C LEU A 436 64.08 10.85 1.24
N CYS A 437 63.75 11.09 -0.01
CA CYS A 437 64.66 10.89 -1.14
C CYS A 437 65.67 12.04 -1.33
N SER A 438 65.40 13.26 -0.78
CA SER A 438 66.30 14.42 -0.85
C SER A 438 67.34 14.45 0.27
N ILE A 439 67.27 13.59 1.27
CA ILE A 439 68.24 13.53 2.38
C ILE A 439 69.31 12.45 2.13
N ARG A 440 69.22 11.67 1.02
CA ARG A 440 70.23 10.67 0.64
C ARG A 440 70.96 11.01 -0.65
N LYS A 441 71.41 12.29 -0.78
CA LYS A 441 72.47 12.68 -1.70
C LYS A 441 73.50 13.51 -0.96
#